data_3755301cdf19f9287977c668236a1b34
#
_entry.id   3755301cdf19f9287977c668236a1b34
#
_cell.length_a   1.000
_cell.length_b   1.000
_cell.length_c   1.000
_cell.angle_alpha   90.00
_cell.angle_beta   90.00
_cell.angle_gamma   90.00
#
_symmetry.space_group_name_H-M   'P 1'
#
loop_
_entity.id
_entity.type
_entity.pdbx_description
1 polymer ?
#
loop_
_entity_poly.entity_id
_entity_poly.type
_entity_poly.pdbx_seq_one_letter_code
_entity_poly.pdbx_strand_id
1 'polypeptide(L)'
;MIEILVVSDIHLGTSVSQKEKVLEVLSLDFNTLLINGDLFDNYSFKRYDKRDWKILGKIRKLSKTHNVILVKGNHDSNAEFLSAITGMELLENYTTTINNKRFFFEHGDKYDHWIKHRPFLTWFFTGLYYWIQKFDRTHKTSRFLKRLSKSWIEAKDIVCKKFVEKHGKKHDVLLAGHTHHPEIKRFDFCVYVNSGSFCEHKCSYVEIYSDGKFELKYI
;
A
#
# COMPACT_ATOMS: atom_id res chain seq x y z
N MET A 1 10.25 -12.35 -15.82
CA MET A 1 10.59 -10.95 -15.50
C MET A 1 9.41 -10.33 -14.80
N ILE A 2 9.61 -9.56 -13.74
CA ILE A 2 8.55 -8.80 -13.06
C ILE A 2 8.21 -7.61 -13.95
N GLU A 3 6.97 -7.56 -14.43
CA GLU A 3 6.47 -6.44 -15.23
C GLU A 3 6.08 -5.26 -14.35
N ILE A 4 5.35 -5.54 -13.25
CA ILE A 4 4.99 -4.53 -12.25
C ILE A 4 5.31 -5.06 -10.86
N LEU A 5 6.14 -4.33 -10.14
CA LEU A 5 6.34 -4.50 -8.70
C LEU A 5 5.36 -3.58 -7.97
N VAL A 6 4.48 -4.16 -7.16
CA VAL A 6 3.46 -3.40 -6.41
C VAL A 6 3.79 -3.40 -4.93
N VAL A 7 3.95 -2.22 -4.36
CA VAL A 7 4.12 -1.98 -2.92
C VAL A 7 3.05 -1.02 -2.44
N SER A 8 2.65 -1.07 -1.16
CA SER A 8 1.72 -0.09 -0.57
C SER A 8 2.02 0.13 0.91
N ASP A 9 1.42 1.17 1.48
CA ASP A 9 1.40 1.41 2.92
C ASP A 9 2.81 1.37 3.54
N ILE A 10 3.73 2.14 2.94
CA ILE A 10 5.12 2.27 3.38
C ILE A 10 5.22 3.19 4.60
N HIS A 11 4.42 4.27 4.65
CA HIS A 11 4.34 5.26 5.72
C HIS A 11 5.71 5.82 6.13
N LEU A 12 6.41 6.43 5.20
CA LEU A 12 7.68 7.11 5.48
C LEU A 12 7.51 8.18 6.57
N GLY A 13 8.49 8.28 7.45
CA GLY A 13 8.47 9.17 8.62
C GLY A 13 7.91 8.53 9.89
N THR A 14 7.46 7.26 9.85
CA THR A 14 7.09 6.51 11.05
C THR A 14 8.21 5.60 11.54
N SER A 15 8.19 5.28 12.84
CA SER A 15 9.10 4.31 13.44
C SER A 15 8.70 2.85 13.17
N VAL A 16 7.48 2.62 12.70
CA VAL A 16 6.95 1.27 12.45
C VAL A 16 7.23 0.78 11.04
N SER A 17 7.55 1.69 10.10
CA SER A 17 7.92 1.36 8.73
C SER A 17 9.19 0.49 8.69
N GLN A 18 9.11 -0.64 8.03
CA GLN A 18 10.20 -1.62 7.87
C GLN A 18 11.11 -1.22 6.70
N LYS A 19 11.80 -0.10 6.84
CA LYS A 19 12.53 0.63 5.78
C LYS A 19 13.61 -0.21 5.09
N GLU A 20 14.29 -1.11 5.81
CA GLU A 20 15.28 -2.00 5.22
C GLU A 20 14.64 -2.98 4.24
N LYS A 21 13.47 -3.53 4.60
CA LYS A 21 12.72 -4.42 3.72
C LYS A 21 12.18 -3.70 2.49
N VAL A 22 11.76 -2.43 2.64
CA VAL A 22 11.40 -1.59 1.49
C VAL A 22 12.59 -1.46 0.53
N LEU A 23 13.78 -1.14 1.04
CA LEU A 23 14.99 -1.00 0.22
C LEU A 23 15.39 -2.30 -0.47
N GLU A 24 15.19 -3.44 0.20
CA GLU A 24 15.43 -4.77 -0.36
C GLU A 24 14.50 -5.05 -1.54
N VAL A 25 13.17 -4.85 -1.34
CA VAL A 25 12.16 -5.05 -2.40
C VAL A 25 12.36 -4.09 -3.57
N LEU A 26 12.69 -2.82 -3.31
CA LEU A 26 13.03 -1.85 -4.37
C LEU A 26 14.34 -2.16 -5.11
N SER A 27 15.06 -3.19 -4.73
CA SER A 27 16.29 -3.63 -5.42
C SER A 27 16.08 -4.87 -6.29
N LEU A 28 14.86 -5.38 -6.36
CA LEU A 28 14.47 -6.42 -7.31
C LEU A 28 14.56 -5.89 -8.76
N ASP A 29 14.60 -6.81 -9.72
CA ASP A 29 14.58 -6.50 -11.15
C ASP A 29 13.14 -6.47 -11.67
N PHE A 30 12.66 -5.28 -12.09
CA PHE A 30 11.30 -5.04 -12.56
C PHE A 30 11.27 -3.94 -13.63
N ASN A 31 10.19 -3.85 -14.40
CA ASN A 31 9.98 -2.80 -15.40
C ASN A 31 9.29 -1.55 -14.82
N THR A 32 8.23 -1.76 -14.05
CA THR A 32 7.41 -0.69 -13.45
C THR A 32 7.35 -0.85 -11.94
N LEU A 33 7.56 0.23 -11.19
CA LEU A 33 7.25 0.32 -9.77
C LEU A 33 5.90 1.00 -9.59
N LEU A 34 4.95 0.30 -8.99
CA LEU A 34 3.66 0.87 -8.60
C LEU A 34 3.54 0.92 -7.09
N ILE A 35 3.47 2.13 -6.55
CA ILE A 35 3.23 2.39 -5.14
C ILE A 35 1.73 2.64 -4.97
N ASN A 36 1.02 1.67 -4.41
CA ASN A 36 -0.44 1.69 -4.33
C ASN A 36 -0.96 2.38 -3.07
N GLY A 37 -0.54 3.63 -2.90
CA GLY A 37 -0.96 4.53 -1.82
C GLY A 37 -0.15 4.44 -0.54
N ASP A 38 -0.29 5.47 0.27
CA ASP A 38 0.28 5.64 1.60
C ASP A 38 1.82 5.44 1.62
N LEU A 39 2.50 6.07 0.64
CA LEU A 39 3.96 6.18 0.65
C LEU A 39 4.42 7.00 1.85
N PHE A 40 3.72 8.09 2.14
CA PHE A 40 4.01 9.01 3.24
C PHE A 40 3.05 8.80 4.41
N ASP A 41 3.53 8.91 5.65
CA ASP A 41 2.65 8.96 6.82
C ASP A 41 2.15 10.40 7.04
N ASN A 42 3.08 11.33 6.94
CA ASN A 42 2.82 12.77 6.97
C ASN A 42 4.01 13.53 6.38
N TYR A 43 3.84 14.83 6.15
CA TYR A 43 4.86 15.69 5.55
C TYR A 43 5.73 16.42 6.56
N SER A 44 5.79 15.96 7.82
CA SER A 44 6.74 16.49 8.81
C SER A 44 8.12 15.85 8.59
N PHE A 45 8.88 16.39 7.67
CA PHE A 45 10.21 15.89 7.32
C PHE A 45 11.21 15.87 8.49
N LYS A 46 10.91 16.57 9.61
CA LYS A 46 11.68 16.46 10.86
C LYS A 46 11.62 15.03 11.46
N ARG A 47 10.61 14.24 11.12
CA ARG A 47 10.45 12.86 11.57
C ARG A 47 11.22 11.86 10.71
N TYR A 48 11.71 12.29 9.54
CA TYR A 48 12.37 11.41 8.59
C TYR A 48 13.80 11.12 9.04
N ASP A 49 14.14 9.82 9.11
CA ASP A 49 15.52 9.37 9.36
C ASP A 49 16.29 9.17 8.04
N LYS A 50 17.56 8.78 8.15
CA LYS A 50 18.43 8.55 6.99
C LYS A 50 17.87 7.50 6.02
N ARG A 51 17.10 6.54 6.50
CA ARG A 51 16.54 5.47 5.67
C ARG A 51 15.34 5.94 4.88
N ASP A 52 14.50 6.82 5.45
CA ASP A 52 13.40 7.47 4.71
C ASP A 52 13.97 8.22 3.50
N TRP A 53 15.00 9.02 3.71
CA TRP A 53 15.68 9.76 2.63
C TRP A 53 16.37 8.82 1.62
N LYS A 54 16.91 7.68 2.07
CA LYS A 54 17.49 6.67 1.18
C LYS A 54 16.43 6.03 0.27
N ILE A 55 15.22 5.76 0.79
CA ILE A 55 14.09 5.25 0.00
C ILE A 55 13.67 6.28 -1.05
N LEU A 56 13.45 7.54 -0.66
CA LEU A 56 13.10 8.61 -1.60
C LEU A 56 14.18 8.79 -2.68
N GLY A 57 15.46 8.77 -2.29
CA GLY A 57 16.58 8.81 -3.23
C GLY A 57 16.62 7.60 -4.18
N LYS A 58 16.27 6.40 -3.71
CA LYS A 58 16.15 5.19 -4.55
C LYS A 58 14.99 5.33 -5.54
N ILE A 59 13.82 5.78 -5.09
CA ILE A 59 12.65 6.05 -5.95
C ILE A 59 13.02 7.08 -7.04
N ARG A 60 13.68 8.17 -6.65
CA ARG A 60 14.16 9.19 -7.61
C ARG A 60 15.16 8.64 -8.64
N LYS A 61 16.02 7.70 -8.25
CA LYS A 61 16.93 7.04 -9.20
C LYS A 61 16.16 6.13 -10.14
N LEU A 62 15.22 5.35 -9.61
CA LEU A 62 14.37 4.45 -10.40
C LEU A 62 13.54 5.24 -11.42
N SER A 63 12.98 6.39 -11.06
CA SER A 63 12.17 7.21 -11.99
C SER A 63 12.92 7.73 -13.21
N LYS A 64 14.26 7.60 -13.26
CA LYS A 64 15.07 7.95 -14.44
C LYS A 64 15.15 6.83 -15.46
N THR A 65 14.92 5.61 -15.07
CA THR A 65 15.15 4.41 -15.88
C THR A 65 13.96 3.46 -15.93
N HIS A 66 13.00 3.62 -15.03
CA HIS A 66 11.80 2.81 -14.88
C HIS A 66 10.57 3.70 -14.86
N ASN A 67 9.42 3.12 -15.20
CA ASN A 67 8.15 3.77 -14.93
C ASN A 67 7.86 3.66 -13.42
N VAL A 68 7.63 4.79 -12.73
CA VAL A 68 7.33 4.83 -11.30
C VAL A 68 6.02 5.56 -11.09
N ILE A 69 5.01 4.84 -10.65
CA ILE A 69 3.64 5.32 -10.46
C ILE A 69 3.32 5.35 -8.97
N LEU A 70 2.80 6.47 -8.50
CA LEU A 70 2.18 6.60 -7.18
C LEU A 70 0.66 6.72 -7.36
N VAL A 71 -0.09 5.70 -6.97
CA VAL A 71 -1.53 5.80 -6.77
C VAL A 71 -1.76 6.45 -5.41
N LYS A 72 -2.57 7.49 -5.36
CA LYS A 72 -2.76 8.29 -4.16
C LYS A 72 -3.52 7.53 -3.08
N GLY A 73 -2.97 7.49 -1.87
CA GLY A 73 -3.63 7.03 -0.65
C GLY A 73 -4.15 8.19 0.20
N ASN A 74 -4.82 7.88 1.30
CA ASN A 74 -5.39 8.91 2.19
C ASN A 74 -4.33 9.72 2.96
N HIS A 75 -3.11 9.19 3.13
CA HIS A 75 -1.99 9.92 3.72
C HIS A 75 -1.21 10.77 2.70
N ASP A 76 -1.44 10.58 1.40
CA ASP A 76 -0.69 11.25 0.31
C ASP A 76 -1.34 12.57 -0.15
N SER A 77 -1.95 13.36 0.75
CA SER A 77 -2.73 14.56 0.41
C SER A 77 -1.96 15.65 -0.36
N ASN A 78 -0.64 15.75 -0.15
CA ASN A 78 0.24 16.71 -0.84
C ASN A 78 1.25 16.00 -1.77
N ALA A 79 0.90 14.85 -2.30
CA ALA A 79 1.79 14.01 -3.09
C ALA A 79 2.23 14.67 -4.41
N GLU A 80 1.51 15.68 -4.92
CA GLU A 80 1.85 16.41 -6.15
C GLU A 80 3.25 17.02 -6.09
N PHE A 81 3.56 17.73 -5.00
CA PHE A 81 4.89 18.33 -4.80
C PHE A 81 5.98 17.26 -4.73
N LEU A 82 5.71 16.17 -4.03
CA LEU A 82 6.67 15.08 -3.87
C LEU A 82 6.82 14.25 -5.14
N SER A 83 5.74 14.06 -5.89
CA SER A 83 5.77 13.49 -7.23
C SER A 83 6.71 14.28 -8.14
N ALA A 84 6.57 15.61 -8.15
CA ALA A 84 7.43 16.49 -8.94
C ALA A 84 8.92 16.36 -8.56
N ILE A 85 9.25 16.25 -7.26
CA ILE A 85 10.63 16.09 -6.79
C ILE A 85 11.18 14.71 -7.11
N THR A 86 10.40 13.67 -6.90
CA THR A 86 10.84 12.27 -7.07
C THR A 86 10.74 11.79 -8.51
N GLY A 87 9.95 12.48 -9.36
CA GLY A 87 9.70 12.09 -10.74
C GLY A 87 8.76 10.90 -10.88
N MET A 88 7.92 10.64 -9.86
CA MET A 88 6.84 9.68 -9.95
C MET A 88 5.66 10.26 -10.72
N GLU A 89 4.94 9.44 -11.48
CA GLU A 89 3.63 9.78 -11.99
C GLU A 89 2.58 9.63 -10.87
N LEU A 90 1.80 10.68 -10.58
CA LEU A 90 0.77 10.67 -9.55
C LEU A 90 -0.61 10.46 -10.18
N LEU A 91 -1.31 9.43 -9.73
CA LEU A 91 -2.64 9.05 -10.24
C LEU A 91 -3.61 8.77 -9.08
N GLU A 92 -4.90 8.99 -9.31
CA GLU A 92 -5.99 8.59 -8.38
C GLU A 92 -6.26 7.07 -8.43
N ASN A 93 -6.04 6.47 -9.58
CA ASN A 93 -6.09 5.03 -9.85
C ASN A 93 -5.30 4.74 -11.12
N TYR A 94 -4.92 3.49 -11.30
CA TYR A 94 -4.20 3.06 -12.49
C TYR A 94 -4.85 1.82 -13.09
N THR A 95 -4.89 1.72 -14.41
CA THR A 95 -5.41 0.56 -15.14
C THR A 95 -4.42 0.17 -16.22
N THR A 96 -4.13 -1.11 -16.33
CA THR A 96 -3.30 -1.64 -17.40
C THR A 96 -3.78 -3.03 -17.81
N THR A 97 -3.36 -3.46 -19.00
CA THR A 97 -3.62 -4.81 -19.51
C THR A 97 -2.30 -5.53 -19.75
N ILE A 98 -2.12 -6.67 -19.12
CA ILE A 98 -0.94 -7.52 -19.27
C ILE A 98 -1.43 -8.91 -19.69
N ASN A 99 -0.99 -9.38 -20.85
CA ASN A 99 -1.38 -10.68 -21.40
C ASN A 99 -2.90 -10.93 -21.36
N ASN A 100 -3.67 -9.97 -21.91
CA ASN A 100 -5.14 -9.95 -21.98
C ASN A 100 -5.87 -9.93 -20.62
N LYS A 101 -5.18 -9.76 -19.50
CA LYS A 101 -5.79 -9.54 -18.18
C LYS A 101 -5.78 -8.05 -17.86
N ARG A 102 -6.92 -7.52 -17.45
CA ARG A 102 -7.11 -6.12 -17.04
C ARG A 102 -6.87 -6.00 -15.55
N PHE A 103 -5.84 -5.25 -15.18
CA PHE A 103 -5.48 -4.93 -13.81
C PHE A 103 -5.97 -3.53 -13.46
N PHE A 104 -6.54 -3.37 -12.27
CA PHE A 104 -6.98 -2.09 -11.72
C PHE A 104 -6.38 -1.89 -10.34
N PHE A 105 -5.80 -0.71 -10.12
CA PHE A 105 -5.11 -0.33 -8.89
C PHE A 105 -5.78 0.92 -8.32
N GLU A 106 -6.21 0.85 -7.08
CA GLU A 106 -6.69 1.97 -6.29
C GLU A 106 -6.38 1.65 -4.83
N HIS A 107 -6.02 2.65 -4.02
CA HIS A 107 -5.59 2.41 -2.64
C HIS A 107 -6.67 1.73 -1.80
N GLY A 108 -7.93 2.16 -1.90
CA GLY A 108 -9.07 1.50 -1.26
C GLY A 108 -9.66 2.26 -0.07
N ASP A 109 -9.05 3.34 0.39
CA ASP A 109 -9.51 4.22 1.47
C ASP A 109 -10.90 4.78 1.26
N LYS A 110 -11.28 5.04 0.00
CA LYS A 110 -12.60 5.56 -0.40
C LYS A 110 -13.77 4.65 0.01
N TYR A 111 -13.49 3.36 0.25
CA TYR A 111 -14.48 2.35 0.64
C TYR A 111 -14.56 2.12 2.15
N ASP A 112 -13.63 2.72 2.91
CA ASP A 112 -13.62 2.62 4.36
C ASP A 112 -14.60 3.61 5.01
N HIS A 113 -15.71 3.07 5.51
CA HIS A 113 -16.74 3.88 6.19
C HIS A 113 -16.28 4.51 7.49
N TRP A 114 -15.35 3.87 8.21
CA TRP A 114 -14.90 4.35 9.51
C TRP A 114 -14.10 5.65 9.37
N ILE A 115 -13.20 5.70 8.42
CA ILE A 115 -12.42 6.92 8.13
C ILE A 115 -13.35 8.08 7.74
N LYS A 116 -14.36 7.80 6.91
CA LYS A 116 -15.24 8.82 6.37
C LYS A 116 -16.22 9.39 7.40
N HIS A 117 -16.76 8.57 8.30
CA HIS A 117 -17.85 8.96 9.21
C HIS A 117 -17.44 9.21 10.65
N ARG A 118 -16.23 8.82 11.06
CA ARG A 118 -15.71 9.00 12.42
C ARG A 118 -14.23 9.41 12.45
N PRO A 119 -13.85 10.51 11.79
CA PRO A 119 -12.45 10.91 11.66
C PRO A 119 -11.76 11.14 13.00
N PHE A 120 -12.46 11.68 14.00
CA PHE A 120 -11.92 11.91 15.34
C PHE A 120 -11.60 10.60 16.08
N LEU A 121 -12.50 9.62 16.03
CA LEU A 121 -12.26 8.29 16.63
C LEU A 121 -11.14 7.55 15.91
N THR A 122 -11.10 7.63 14.59
CA THR A 122 -10.02 7.05 13.79
C THR A 122 -8.68 7.66 14.18
N TRP A 123 -8.59 8.99 14.26
CA TRP A 123 -7.39 9.70 14.70
C TRP A 123 -6.96 9.30 16.11
N PHE A 124 -7.90 9.23 17.07
CA PHE A 124 -7.62 8.84 18.46
C PHE A 124 -7.08 7.40 18.53
N PHE A 125 -7.76 6.43 17.91
CA PHE A 125 -7.34 5.03 17.94
C PHE A 125 -6.06 4.79 17.16
N THR A 126 -5.83 5.50 16.06
CA THR A 126 -4.58 5.46 15.31
C THR A 126 -3.43 6.01 16.16
N GLY A 127 -3.63 7.14 16.86
CA GLY A 127 -2.63 7.69 17.77
C GLY A 127 -2.31 6.75 18.94
N LEU A 128 -3.33 6.15 19.54
CA LEU A 128 -3.17 5.15 20.62
C LEU A 128 -2.42 3.90 20.08
N TYR A 129 -2.77 3.44 18.91
CA TYR A 129 -2.11 2.30 18.26
C TYR A 129 -0.62 2.58 18.00
N TYR A 130 -0.26 3.75 17.45
CA TYR A 130 1.13 4.16 17.26
C TYR A 130 1.88 4.31 18.61
N TRP A 131 1.19 4.82 19.63
CA TRP A 131 1.77 4.91 20.97
C TRP A 131 2.09 3.52 21.53
N ILE A 132 1.17 2.57 21.43
CA ILE A 132 1.39 1.18 21.85
C ILE A 132 2.55 0.55 21.05
N GLN A 133 2.59 0.74 19.71
CA GLN A 133 3.66 0.21 18.87
C GLN A 133 5.04 0.77 19.22
N LYS A 134 5.13 1.99 19.71
CA LYS A 134 6.40 2.61 20.13
C LYS A 134 7.06 1.85 21.29
N PHE A 135 6.25 1.26 22.18
CA PHE A 135 6.73 0.46 23.34
C PHE A 135 6.75 -1.04 23.04
N ASP A 136 5.93 -1.52 22.12
CA ASP A 136 5.85 -2.92 21.69
C ASP A 136 6.85 -3.22 20.58
N ARG A 137 8.14 -3.31 20.92
CA ARG A 137 9.21 -3.62 19.96
C ARG A 137 9.00 -4.92 19.18
N THR A 138 8.21 -5.84 19.70
CA THR A 138 7.92 -7.14 19.05
C THR A 138 6.63 -7.12 18.25
N HIS A 139 5.88 -6.03 18.31
CA HIS A 139 4.55 -5.87 17.70
C HIS A 139 3.55 -6.99 18.04
N LYS A 140 3.79 -7.76 19.11
CA LYS A 140 2.91 -8.86 19.54
C LYS A 140 1.61 -8.33 20.12
N THR A 141 1.69 -7.31 20.97
CA THR A 141 0.53 -6.71 21.65
C THR A 141 -0.35 -5.96 20.65
N SER A 142 0.26 -5.18 19.77
CA SER A 142 -0.46 -4.43 18.73
C SER A 142 -1.16 -5.37 17.73
N ARG A 143 -0.53 -6.49 17.35
CA ARG A 143 -1.16 -7.53 16.50
C ARG A 143 -2.30 -8.24 17.22
N PHE A 144 -2.16 -8.54 18.49
CA PHE A 144 -3.22 -9.16 19.29
C PHE A 144 -4.44 -8.25 19.36
N LEU A 145 -4.25 -6.95 19.64
CA LEU A 145 -5.32 -5.95 19.64
C LEU A 145 -6.01 -5.80 18.30
N LYS A 146 -5.25 -5.80 17.19
CA LYS A 146 -5.82 -5.83 15.83
C LYS A 146 -6.70 -7.05 15.60
N ARG A 147 -6.26 -8.25 16.00
CA ARG A 147 -7.03 -9.49 15.83
C ARG A 147 -8.32 -9.50 16.64
N LEU A 148 -8.35 -8.84 17.79
CA LEU A 148 -9.53 -8.73 18.66
C LEU A 148 -10.49 -7.63 18.20
N SER A 149 -10.05 -6.69 17.39
CA SER A 149 -10.89 -5.60 16.90
C SER A 149 -11.85 -6.10 15.84
N LYS A 150 -13.10 -6.34 16.23
CA LYS A 150 -14.20 -6.64 15.30
C LYS A 150 -14.29 -5.57 14.21
N SER A 151 -14.15 -4.29 14.57
CA SER A 151 -14.18 -3.17 13.65
C SER A 151 -13.13 -3.25 12.54
N TRP A 152 -11.92 -3.73 12.86
CA TRP A 152 -10.87 -3.92 11.86
C TRP A 152 -11.18 -5.08 10.90
N ILE A 153 -11.71 -6.18 11.44
CA ILE A 153 -12.09 -7.35 10.63
C ILE A 153 -13.25 -6.99 9.71
N GLU A 154 -14.25 -6.26 10.21
CA GLU A 154 -15.38 -5.78 9.43
C GLU A 154 -14.96 -4.76 8.37
N ALA A 155 -14.06 -3.82 8.70
CA ALA A 155 -13.60 -2.79 7.78
C ALA A 155 -12.94 -3.39 6.53
N LYS A 156 -12.04 -4.37 6.67
CA LYS A 156 -11.37 -5.00 5.52
C LYS A 156 -12.35 -5.70 4.59
N ASP A 157 -13.35 -6.40 5.16
CA ASP A 157 -14.35 -7.13 4.35
C ASP A 157 -15.30 -6.15 3.65
N ILE A 158 -15.66 -5.04 4.29
CA ILE A 158 -16.45 -3.95 3.69
C ILE A 158 -15.68 -3.29 2.54
N VAL A 159 -14.41 -2.98 2.74
CA VAL A 159 -13.54 -2.40 1.71
C VAL A 159 -13.46 -3.35 0.51
N CYS A 160 -13.11 -4.61 0.75
CA CYS A 160 -13.04 -5.63 -0.30
C CYS A 160 -14.36 -5.73 -1.08
N LYS A 161 -15.48 -5.90 -0.36
CA LYS A 161 -16.81 -6.05 -0.98
C LYS A 161 -17.16 -4.88 -1.88
N LYS A 162 -17.06 -3.64 -1.37
CA LYS A 162 -17.39 -2.43 -2.14
C LYS A 162 -16.47 -2.21 -3.33
N PHE A 163 -15.17 -2.50 -3.16
CA PHE A 163 -14.20 -2.41 -4.23
C PHE A 163 -14.54 -3.36 -5.38
N VAL A 164 -14.86 -4.62 -5.05
CA VAL A 164 -15.28 -5.65 -6.01
C VAL A 164 -16.61 -5.31 -6.66
N GLU A 165 -17.60 -4.85 -5.91
CA GLU A 165 -18.90 -4.43 -6.45
C GLU A 165 -18.76 -3.34 -7.50
N LYS A 166 -17.85 -2.38 -7.27
CA LYS A 166 -17.67 -1.23 -8.15
C LYS A 166 -16.84 -1.53 -9.40
N HIS A 167 -15.81 -2.34 -9.28
CA HIS A 167 -14.79 -2.52 -10.33
C HIS A 167 -14.68 -3.92 -10.90
N GLY A 168 -15.16 -4.95 -10.20
CA GLY A 168 -14.93 -6.34 -10.55
C GLY A 168 -15.49 -6.77 -11.89
N LYS A 169 -16.62 -6.19 -12.34
CA LYS A 169 -17.19 -6.50 -13.67
C LYS A 169 -16.39 -5.93 -14.84
N LYS A 170 -15.50 -4.98 -14.58
CA LYS A 170 -14.73 -4.27 -15.62
C LYS A 170 -13.28 -4.75 -15.70
N HIS A 171 -12.78 -5.40 -14.66
CA HIS A 171 -11.37 -5.76 -14.51
C HIS A 171 -11.24 -7.18 -13.98
N ASP A 172 -10.19 -7.87 -14.41
CA ASP A 172 -9.95 -9.27 -14.06
C ASP A 172 -9.21 -9.40 -12.73
N VAL A 173 -8.35 -8.42 -12.41
CA VAL A 173 -7.59 -8.36 -11.15
C VAL A 173 -7.68 -6.96 -10.55
N LEU A 174 -8.09 -6.88 -9.30
CA LEU A 174 -8.23 -5.65 -8.52
C LEU A 174 -7.17 -5.62 -7.42
N LEU A 175 -6.34 -4.58 -7.39
CA LEU A 175 -5.29 -4.44 -6.38
C LEU A 175 -5.59 -3.26 -5.45
N ALA A 176 -5.57 -3.54 -4.15
CA ALA A 176 -5.77 -2.58 -3.07
C ALA A 176 -4.61 -2.59 -2.06
N GLY A 177 -4.52 -1.55 -1.25
CA GLY A 177 -3.72 -1.44 -0.03
C GLY A 177 -4.61 -1.14 1.18
N HIS A 178 -4.31 -0.05 1.91
CA HIS A 178 -5.10 0.60 2.95
C HIS A 178 -5.38 -0.23 4.21
N THR A 179 -5.88 -1.44 4.06
CA THR A 179 -6.25 -2.27 5.22
C THR A 179 -5.07 -2.96 5.89
N HIS A 180 -3.85 -2.86 5.33
CA HIS A 180 -2.64 -3.54 5.80
C HIS A 180 -2.81 -5.07 5.96
N HIS A 181 -3.80 -5.66 5.29
CA HIS A 181 -4.12 -7.08 5.42
C HIS A 181 -3.85 -7.80 4.10
N PRO A 182 -2.67 -8.43 3.94
CA PRO A 182 -2.34 -9.11 2.70
C PRO A 182 -3.28 -10.30 2.48
N GLU A 183 -4.03 -10.29 1.37
CA GLU A 183 -4.95 -11.36 1.03
C GLU A 183 -5.20 -11.45 -0.47
N ILE A 184 -5.60 -12.65 -0.92
CA ILE A 184 -6.14 -12.88 -2.26
C ILE A 184 -7.51 -13.51 -2.10
N LYS A 185 -8.54 -12.86 -2.61
CA LYS A 185 -9.92 -13.38 -2.67
C LYS A 185 -10.36 -13.56 -4.12
N ARG A 186 -10.87 -14.74 -4.45
CA ARG A 186 -11.36 -15.06 -5.80
C ARG A 186 -12.86 -14.95 -5.83
N PHE A 187 -13.37 -14.25 -6.83
CA PHE A 187 -14.78 -14.12 -7.16
C PHE A 187 -15.00 -14.71 -8.55
N ASP A 188 -16.24 -15.03 -8.91
CA ASP A 188 -16.57 -15.67 -10.18
C ASP A 188 -16.09 -14.85 -11.40
N PHE A 189 -16.02 -13.54 -11.26
CA PHE A 189 -15.73 -12.59 -12.35
C PHE A 189 -14.43 -11.78 -12.16
N CYS A 190 -13.76 -11.84 -11.02
CA CYS A 190 -12.50 -11.16 -10.78
C CYS A 190 -11.72 -11.74 -9.60
N VAL A 191 -10.48 -11.28 -9.44
CA VAL A 191 -9.66 -11.57 -8.27
C VAL A 191 -9.35 -10.27 -7.56
N TYR A 192 -9.63 -10.20 -6.26
CA TYR A 192 -9.19 -9.11 -5.38
C TYR A 192 -7.88 -9.49 -4.71
N VAL A 193 -6.94 -8.57 -4.71
CA VAL A 193 -5.62 -8.71 -4.08
C VAL A 193 -5.37 -7.48 -3.21
N ASN A 194 -5.05 -7.69 -1.94
CA ASN A 194 -4.51 -6.64 -1.09
C ASN A 194 -3.01 -6.88 -0.93
N SER A 195 -2.19 -5.88 -1.25
CA SER A 195 -0.73 -5.98 -1.21
C SER A 195 -0.16 -5.99 0.22
N GLY A 196 -0.99 -5.69 1.22
CA GLY A 196 -0.56 -5.61 2.61
C GLY A 196 0.15 -4.30 2.94
N SER A 197 1.22 -4.32 3.73
CA SER A 197 1.95 -3.11 4.12
C SER A 197 3.39 -3.38 4.53
N PHE A 198 4.17 -2.30 4.63
CA PHE A 198 5.52 -2.31 5.20
C PHE A 198 5.57 -1.82 6.66
N CYS A 199 4.42 -1.67 7.30
CA CYS A 199 4.30 -1.31 8.72
C CYS A 199 4.08 -2.51 9.64
N GLU A 200 4.05 -3.71 9.11
CA GLU A 200 3.88 -4.96 9.84
C GLU A 200 5.20 -5.72 9.94
N HIS A 201 5.31 -6.63 10.90
CA HIS A 201 6.50 -7.46 11.06
C HIS A 201 6.77 -8.33 9.82
N LYS A 202 5.71 -8.91 9.25
CA LYS A 202 5.74 -9.66 8.00
C LYS A 202 5.20 -8.72 6.91
N CYS A 203 6.12 -8.07 6.24
CA CYS A 203 5.78 -7.19 5.12
C CYS A 203 5.38 -8.01 3.90
N SER A 204 4.60 -7.39 3.01
CA SER A 204 4.17 -8.05 1.78
C SER A 204 4.12 -7.06 0.62
N TYR A 205 4.20 -7.61 -0.58
CA TYR A 205 4.17 -6.91 -1.84
C TYR A 205 3.63 -7.85 -2.93
N VAL A 206 3.32 -7.32 -4.10
CA VAL A 206 2.82 -8.14 -5.21
C VAL A 206 3.76 -8.01 -6.40
N GLU A 207 4.10 -9.16 -6.99
CA GLU A 207 4.78 -9.25 -8.28
C GLU A 207 3.78 -9.61 -9.35
N ILE A 208 3.74 -8.83 -10.43
CA ILE A 208 2.96 -9.13 -11.63
C ILE A 208 3.95 -9.38 -12.76
N TYR A 209 3.82 -10.53 -13.40
CA TYR A 209 4.72 -10.97 -14.45
C TYR A 209 4.17 -10.66 -15.86
N SER A 210 5.05 -10.60 -16.84
CA SER A 210 4.70 -10.33 -18.25
C SER A 210 3.71 -11.33 -18.86
N ASP A 211 3.61 -12.54 -18.29
CA ASP A 211 2.60 -13.54 -18.69
C ASP A 211 1.21 -13.32 -18.02
N GLY A 212 1.05 -12.23 -17.27
CA GLY A 212 -0.18 -11.91 -16.55
C GLY A 212 -0.44 -12.74 -15.29
N LYS A 213 0.53 -13.53 -14.83
CA LYS A 213 0.50 -14.12 -13.49
C LYS A 213 0.84 -13.07 -12.46
N PHE A 214 0.36 -13.26 -11.24
CA PHE A 214 0.71 -12.41 -10.11
C PHE A 214 0.88 -13.26 -8.85
N GLU A 215 1.73 -12.81 -7.96
CA GLU A 215 2.05 -13.49 -6.71
C GLU A 215 2.12 -12.47 -5.56
N LEU A 216 1.45 -12.80 -4.45
CA LEU A 216 1.59 -12.08 -3.19
C LEU A 216 2.79 -12.65 -2.43
N LYS A 217 3.82 -11.84 -2.28
CA LYS A 217 5.09 -12.21 -1.65
C LYS A 217 5.19 -11.65 -0.24
N TYR A 218 6.02 -12.28 0.56
CA TYR A 218 6.30 -11.88 1.94
C TYR A 218 7.80 -11.77 2.19
N ILE A 219 8.19 -10.80 3.02
CA ILE A 219 9.57 -10.52 3.39
C ILE A 219 9.70 -10.20 4.88
#